data_be209f02ac4944a2311fdf460a45c4a0
#
_entry.id   be209f02ac4944a2311fdf460a45c4a0
#
_cell.length_a   1.000
_cell.length_b   1.000
_cell.length_c   1.000
_cell.angle_alpha   90.00
_cell.angle_beta   90.00
_cell.angle_gamma   90.00
#
_symmetry.space_group_name_H-M   'P 1'
#
loop_
_entity.id
_entity.type
_entity.pdbx_description
1 polymer ?
#
loop_
_entity_poly.entity_id
_entity_poly.type
_entity_poly.pdbx_seq_one_letter_code
_entity_poly.pdbx_strand_id
1 'polypeptide(L)'
;MIYHSKKYLNDPRGFTLVELIVVVIIIGLLAGLVLPQFIRQEEKAKLRTTKAQIELFGTALDTFRLDVGRYPTTDEGLQALRQKPGGLERWDGPYLRKDLPLDPWSKPYAYRSPGEHGPYDIVSYGADGTPGGDGDNRDITSWEK
;
A
#
# COMPACT_ATOMS: atom_id res chain seq x y z
N MET A 1 -31.28 60.48 -30.98
CA MET A 1 -31.06 59.11 -30.49
C MET A 1 -29.54 58.90 -30.45
N ILE A 2 -28.92 59.14 -29.31
CA ILE A 2 -27.45 59.15 -29.17
C ILE A 2 -27.01 57.81 -28.61
N TYR A 3 -26.36 56.97 -29.41
CA TYR A 3 -25.76 55.72 -29.02
C TYR A 3 -24.46 55.99 -28.25
N HIS A 4 -24.48 55.77 -26.93
CA HIS A 4 -23.28 55.75 -26.12
C HIS A 4 -22.59 54.38 -26.26
N SER A 5 -21.56 54.35 -27.08
CA SER A 5 -20.61 53.20 -27.17
C SER A 5 -19.75 53.17 -25.90
N LYS A 6 -19.98 52.20 -25.02
CA LYS A 6 -19.08 51.92 -23.91
C LYS A 6 -17.79 51.34 -24.49
N LYS A 7 -16.74 52.13 -24.53
CA LYS A 7 -15.36 51.63 -24.71
C LYS A 7 -14.99 50.76 -23.51
N TYR A 8 -14.95 49.44 -23.72
CA TYR A 8 -14.26 48.55 -22.83
C TYR A 8 -12.77 48.83 -22.96
N LEU A 9 -12.20 49.50 -21.98
CA LEU A 9 -10.77 49.66 -21.80
C LEU A 9 -10.18 48.26 -21.53
N ASN A 10 -9.67 47.65 -22.60
CA ASN A 10 -8.85 46.47 -22.51
C ASN A 10 -7.50 46.94 -21.94
N ASP A 11 -7.30 46.79 -20.61
CA ASP A 11 -6.06 47.12 -19.93
C ASP A 11 -5.14 45.90 -20.08
N PRO A 12 -4.14 45.91 -20.99
CA PRO A 12 -3.22 44.78 -21.13
C PRO A 12 -2.16 44.89 -20.04
N ARG A 13 -2.55 44.60 -18.80
CA ARG A 13 -1.56 44.41 -17.71
C ARG A 13 -0.89 43.05 -17.92
N GLY A 14 0.16 43.07 -18.75
CA GLY A 14 1.07 41.93 -18.83
C GLY A 14 1.82 41.73 -17.51
N PHE A 15 2.00 40.49 -17.12
CA PHE A 15 2.84 40.15 -15.97
C PHE A 15 4.29 40.63 -16.21
N THR A 16 4.90 41.22 -15.20
CA THR A 16 6.31 41.55 -15.24
C THR A 16 7.17 40.29 -15.03
N LEU A 17 8.36 40.28 -15.62
CA LEU A 17 9.31 39.18 -15.43
C LEU A 17 9.65 39.01 -13.94
N VAL A 18 9.77 40.11 -13.20
CA VAL A 18 10.02 40.08 -11.75
C VAL A 18 8.89 39.41 -10.97
N GLU A 19 7.64 39.72 -11.32
CA GLU A 19 6.44 39.12 -10.69
C GLU A 19 6.39 37.61 -10.91
N LEU A 20 6.75 37.14 -12.09
CA LEU A 20 6.85 35.71 -12.41
C LEU A 20 7.97 35.04 -11.59
N ILE A 21 9.15 35.66 -11.49
CA ILE A 21 10.27 35.14 -10.73
C ILE A 21 9.93 35.02 -9.24
N VAL A 22 9.28 36.02 -8.66
CA VAL A 22 8.86 36.02 -7.26
C VAL A 22 7.87 34.90 -6.99
N VAL A 23 6.90 34.69 -7.87
CA VAL A 23 5.94 33.58 -7.76
C VAL A 23 6.63 32.23 -7.79
N VAL A 24 7.55 32.03 -8.74
CA VAL A 24 8.31 30.77 -8.84
C VAL A 24 9.16 30.50 -7.58
N ILE A 25 9.80 31.54 -7.04
CA ILE A 25 10.57 31.42 -5.80
C ILE A 25 9.65 31.04 -4.61
N ILE A 26 8.50 31.68 -4.47
CA ILE A 26 7.54 31.36 -3.40
C ILE A 26 7.04 29.92 -3.52
N ILE A 27 6.65 29.49 -4.72
CA ILE A 27 6.20 28.12 -4.99
C ILE A 27 7.32 27.13 -4.67
N GLY A 28 8.57 27.43 -5.06
CA GLY A 28 9.73 26.58 -4.77
C GLY A 28 9.98 26.42 -3.27
N LEU A 29 9.88 27.52 -2.50
CA LEU A 29 10.04 27.50 -1.05
C LEU A 29 8.91 26.67 -0.38
N LEU A 30 7.66 26.88 -0.80
CA LEU A 30 6.51 26.15 -0.27
C LEU A 30 6.60 24.66 -0.62
N ALA A 31 6.97 24.32 -1.86
CA ALA A 31 7.17 22.94 -2.28
C ALA A 31 8.25 22.27 -1.44
N GLY A 32 9.38 22.92 -1.19
CA GLY A 32 10.48 22.38 -0.36
C GLY A 32 10.07 22.12 1.09
N LEU A 33 9.10 22.87 1.63
CA LEU A 33 8.62 22.68 3.00
C LEU A 33 7.58 21.55 3.11
N VAL A 34 6.75 21.37 2.08
CA VAL A 34 5.58 20.47 2.10
C VAL A 34 5.92 19.06 1.63
N LEU A 35 6.80 18.92 0.63
CA LEU A 35 7.18 17.62 0.07
C LEU A 35 7.64 16.56 1.10
N PRO A 36 8.52 16.89 2.06
CA PRO A 36 9.02 15.90 3.02
C PRO A 36 7.92 15.31 3.92
N GLN A 37 6.87 16.07 4.18
CA GLN A 37 5.76 15.61 5.02
C GLN A 37 4.87 14.60 4.28
N PHE A 38 4.67 14.79 2.98
CA PHE A 38 3.88 13.87 2.16
C PHE A 38 4.56 12.51 2.04
N ILE A 39 5.86 12.46 1.81
CA ILE A 39 6.64 11.23 1.69
C ILE A 39 6.52 10.39 2.98
N ARG A 40 6.69 11.00 4.14
CA ARG A 40 6.56 10.31 5.44
C ARG A 40 5.15 9.80 5.72
N GLN A 41 4.13 10.48 5.24
CA GLN A 41 2.74 10.03 5.41
C GLN A 41 2.44 8.84 4.51
N GLU A 42 2.96 8.82 3.29
CA GLU A 42 2.82 7.71 2.36
C GLU A 42 3.47 6.44 2.91
N GLU A 43 4.70 6.51 3.42
CA GLU A 43 5.39 5.38 4.07
C GLU A 43 4.57 4.81 5.23
N LYS A 44 4.06 5.67 6.12
CA LYS A 44 3.22 5.24 7.24
C LYS A 44 1.91 4.60 6.78
N ALA A 45 1.30 5.10 5.70
CA ALA A 45 0.09 4.54 5.14
C ALA A 45 0.34 3.15 4.56
N LYS A 46 1.42 2.96 3.80
CA LYS A 46 1.83 1.66 3.27
C LYS A 46 2.08 0.64 4.38
N LEU A 47 2.81 1.04 5.42
CA LEU A 47 3.08 0.20 6.59
C LEU A 47 1.78 -0.26 7.27
N ARG A 48 0.84 0.65 7.53
CA ARG A 48 -0.45 0.34 8.16
C ARG A 48 -1.28 -0.60 7.28
N THR A 49 -1.34 -0.34 5.99
CA THR A 49 -2.08 -1.18 5.04
C THR A 49 -1.51 -2.59 5.00
N THR A 50 -0.18 -2.73 4.97
CA THR A 50 0.49 -4.02 4.97
C THR A 50 0.22 -4.80 6.25
N LYS A 51 0.33 -4.16 7.42
CA LYS A 51 0.00 -4.79 8.71
C LYS A 51 -1.45 -5.27 8.76
N ALA A 52 -2.39 -4.41 8.38
CA ALA A 52 -3.80 -4.77 8.35
C ALA A 52 -4.08 -5.94 7.39
N GLN A 53 -3.40 -5.99 6.25
CA GLN A 53 -3.54 -7.10 5.30
C GLN A 53 -2.97 -8.40 5.85
N ILE A 54 -1.83 -8.37 6.54
CA ILE A 54 -1.26 -9.54 7.22
C ILE A 54 -2.22 -10.06 8.31
N GLU A 55 -2.84 -9.19 9.08
CA GLU A 55 -3.85 -9.57 10.08
C GLU A 55 -5.09 -10.22 9.45
N LEU A 56 -5.54 -9.71 8.30
CA LEU A 56 -6.63 -10.33 7.53
C LEU A 56 -6.26 -11.73 7.04
N PHE A 57 -5.05 -11.93 6.57
CA PHE A 57 -4.55 -13.26 6.22
C PHE A 57 -4.52 -14.18 7.43
N GLY A 58 -4.07 -13.68 8.59
CA GLY A 58 -4.07 -14.42 9.85
C GLY A 58 -5.47 -14.93 10.21
N THR A 59 -6.47 -14.06 10.16
CA THR A 59 -7.87 -14.43 10.42
C THR A 59 -8.37 -15.50 9.44
N ALA A 60 -8.05 -15.36 8.16
CA ALA A 60 -8.44 -16.33 7.14
C ALA A 60 -7.71 -17.68 7.33
N LEU A 61 -6.43 -17.65 7.72
CA LEU A 61 -5.65 -18.84 8.05
C LEU A 61 -6.20 -19.58 9.27
N ASP A 62 -6.64 -18.86 10.29
CA ASP A 62 -7.27 -19.45 11.47
C ASP A 62 -8.60 -20.13 11.09
N THR A 63 -9.40 -19.51 10.24
CA THR A 63 -10.64 -20.12 9.73
C THR A 63 -10.34 -21.37 8.90
N PHE A 64 -9.36 -21.31 8.02
CA PHE A 64 -8.89 -22.48 7.26
C PHE A 64 -8.50 -23.62 8.20
N ARG A 65 -7.74 -23.31 9.28
CA ARG A 65 -7.32 -24.30 10.28
C ARG A 65 -8.51 -24.92 11.00
N LEU A 66 -9.56 -24.16 11.31
CA LEU A 66 -10.75 -24.68 11.97
C LEU A 66 -11.45 -25.74 11.10
N ASP A 67 -11.52 -25.54 9.80
CA ASP A 67 -12.15 -26.45 8.87
C ASP A 67 -11.27 -27.65 8.56
N VAL A 68 -10.01 -27.40 8.20
CA VAL A 68 -9.07 -28.41 7.66
C VAL A 68 -8.30 -29.13 8.77
N GLY A 69 -8.12 -28.49 9.93
CA GLY A 69 -7.38 -29.03 11.08
C GLY A 69 -5.89 -28.66 11.10
N ARG A 70 -5.39 -27.97 10.08
CA ARG A 70 -4.01 -27.48 9.98
C ARG A 70 -3.94 -26.16 9.21
N TYR A 71 -2.83 -25.48 9.26
CA TYR A 71 -2.56 -24.38 8.34
C TYR A 71 -2.15 -24.91 6.95
N PRO A 72 -2.30 -24.09 5.89
CA PRO A 72 -1.73 -24.43 4.58
C PRO A 72 -0.23 -24.70 4.70
N THR A 73 0.29 -25.62 3.91
CA THR A 73 1.73 -25.82 3.81
C THR A 73 2.38 -24.67 3.05
N THR A 74 3.71 -24.54 3.12
CA THR A 74 4.45 -23.53 2.34
C THR A 74 4.16 -23.65 0.85
N ASP A 75 4.06 -24.87 0.33
CA ASP A 75 3.78 -25.14 -1.10
C ASP A 75 2.34 -24.79 -1.49
N GLU A 76 1.37 -25.03 -0.61
CA GLU A 76 -0.01 -24.61 -0.81
C GLU A 76 -0.14 -23.08 -0.76
N GLY A 77 0.66 -22.43 0.07
CA GLY A 77 0.76 -20.99 0.19
C GLY A 77 -0.54 -20.31 0.60
N LEU A 78 -0.56 -19.00 0.55
CA LEU A 78 -1.75 -18.18 0.80
C LEU A 78 -2.85 -18.42 -0.27
N GLN A 79 -2.49 -18.98 -1.41
CA GLN A 79 -3.45 -19.32 -2.47
C GLN A 79 -4.49 -20.33 -2.00
N ALA A 80 -4.15 -21.19 -1.03
CA ALA A 80 -5.08 -22.11 -0.38
C ALA A 80 -6.28 -21.41 0.30
N LEU A 81 -6.17 -20.12 0.60
CA LEU A 81 -7.27 -19.31 1.14
C LEU A 81 -8.33 -18.95 0.08
N ARG A 82 -7.99 -19.05 -1.18
CA ARG A 82 -8.88 -18.73 -2.31
C ARG A 82 -9.29 -19.93 -3.12
N GLN A 83 -8.37 -20.85 -3.31
CA GLN A 83 -8.54 -22.04 -4.16
C GLN A 83 -8.30 -23.29 -3.33
N LYS A 84 -9.20 -24.25 -3.49
CA LYS A 84 -9.10 -25.54 -2.79
C LYS A 84 -7.83 -26.28 -3.22
N PRO A 85 -6.89 -26.52 -2.27
CA PRO A 85 -5.77 -27.39 -2.55
C PRO A 85 -6.22 -28.82 -2.84
N GLY A 86 -5.44 -29.55 -3.65
CA GLY A 86 -5.74 -30.94 -3.95
C GLY A 86 -5.78 -31.82 -2.69
N GLY A 87 -6.77 -32.69 -2.57
CA GLY A 87 -6.88 -33.65 -1.48
C GLY A 87 -7.41 -33.14 -0.15
N LEU A 88 -7.83 -31.87 -0.05
CA LEU A 88 -8.44 -31.30 1.16
C LEU A 88 -9.97 -31.38 1.13
N GLU A 89 -10.55 -32.51 1.55
CA GLU A 89 -12.00 -32.71 1.54
C GLU A 89 -12.75 -31.73 2.44
N ARG A 90 -12.16 -31.35 3.58
CA ARG A 90 -12.76 -30.49 4.60
C ARG A 90 -12.60 -28.99 4.32
N TRP A 91 -12.03 -28.62 3.17
CA TRP A 91 -11.90 -27.23 2.77
C TRP A 91 -13.27 -26.64 2.42
N ASP A 92 -13.70 -25.63 3.15
CA ASP A 92 -15.00 -24.95 3.01
C ASP A 92 -14.84 -23.45 2.68
N GLY A 93 -13.81 -23.12 1.88
CA GLY A 93 -13.56 -21.76 1.43
C GLY A 93 -14.41 -21.33 0.23
N PRO A 94 -14.16 -20.16 -0.35
CA PRO A 94 -12.95 -19.32 -0.13
C PRO A 94 -12.99 -18.55 1.19
N TYR A 95 -11.83 -18.45 1.84
CA TYR A 95 -11.65 -17.74 3.12
C TYR A 95 -11.34 -16.25 2.95
N LEU A 96 -11.03 -15.84 1.72
CA LEU A 96 -10.87 -14.43 1.34
C LEU A 96 -11.95 -14.07 0.32
N ARG A 97 -12.54 -12.89 0.48
CA ARG A 97 -13.60 -12.42 -0.43
C ARG A 97 -13.09 -12.08 -1.82
N LYS A 98 -11.84 -11.65 -1.92
CA LYS A 98 -11.17 -11.25 -3.17
C LYS A 98 -9.92 -12.09 -3.36
N ASP A 99 -9.35 -12.02 -4.57
CA ASP A 99 -8.06 -12.63 -4.85
C ASP A 99 -6.97 -12.06 -3.94
N LEU A 100 -5.86 -12.80 -3.80
CA LEU A 100 -4.73 -12.38 -3.00
C LEU A 100 -4.22 -11.02 -3.49
N PRO A 101 -4.27 -9.97 -2.64
CA PRO A 101 -3.72 -8.69 -3.01
C PRO A 101 -2.18 -8.75 -2.99
N LEU A 102 -1.57 -7.93 -3.80
CA LEU A 102 -0.17 -7.59 -3.67
C LEU A 102 0.01 -6.59 -2.51
N ASP A 103 1.21 -6.50 -2.01
CA ASP A 103 1.55 -5.47 -1.04
C ASP A 103 1.55 -4.06 -1.70
N PRO A 104 1.65 -2.97 -0.92
CA PRO A 104 1.64 -1.61 -1.46
C PRO A 104 2.78 -1.27 -2.43
N TRP A 105 3.79 -2.12 -2.51
CA TRP A 105 4.90 -2.02 -3.47
C TRP A 105 4.73 -2.96 -4.66
N SER A 106 3.51 -3.51 -4.85
CA SER A 106 3.15 -4.41 -5.94
C SER A 106 3.91 -5.74 -5.94
N LYS A 107 4.26 -6.25 -4.75
CA LYS A 107 4.94 -7.53 -4.58
C LYS A 107 4.06 -8.53 -3.84
N PRO A 108 4.23 -9.84 -4.08
CA PRO A 108 3.51 -10.86 -3.34
C PRO A 108 4.02 -10.94 -1.89
N TYR A 109 3.12 -11.28 -0.97
CA TYR A 109 3.49 -11.66 0.40
C TYR A 109 4.17 -13.02 0.40
N ALA A 110 5.27 -13.13 1.13
CA ALA A 110 5.91 -14.42 1.40
C ALA A 110 5.17 -15.14 2.52
N TYR A 111 5.00 -16.45 2.40
CA TYR A 111 4.35 -17.30 3.38
C TYR A 111 5.18 -18.55 3.64
N ARG A 112 5.27 -18.95 4.90
CA ARG A 112 5.95 -20.16 5.33
C ARG A 112 5.18 -20.84 6.45
N SER A 113 4.98 -22.16 6.35
CA SER A 113 4.38 -22.97 7.39
C SER A 113 5.00 -24.38 7.39
N PRO A 114 5.55 -24.86 8.53
CA PRO A 114 5.69 -24.14 9.81
C PRO A 114 6.56 -22.90 9.71
N GLY A 115 6.23 -21.85 10.47
CA GLY A 115 7.05 -20.65 10.57
C GLY A 115 8.27 -20.82 11.47
N GLU A 116 9.20 -19.88 11.45
CA GLU A 116 10.29 -19.79 12.41
C GLU A 116 9.86 -19.08 13.70
N HIS A 117 8.87 -18.20 13.60
CA HIS A 117 8.38 -17.36 14.70
C HIS A 117 7.02 -17.80 15.23
N GLY A 118 6.40 -18.79 14.61
CA GLY A 118 5.11 -19.31 15.02
C GLY A 118 4.60 -20.42 14.11
N PRO A 119 3.29 -20.73 14.16
CA PRO A 119 2.69 -21.76 13.31
C PRO A 119 2.86 -21.48 11.81
N TYR A 120 2.94 -20.21 11.46
CA TYR A 120 3.25 -19.70 10.12
C TYR A 120 3.93 -18.33 10.23
N ASP A 121 4.65 -17.96 9.20
CA ASP A 121 5.23 -16.64 9.02
C ASP A 121 4.69 -16.03 7.72
N ILE A 122 4.31 -14.73 7.79
CA ILE A 122 3.95 -13.91 6.62
C ILE A 122 4.86 -12.69 6.60
N VAL A 123 5.41 -12.37 5.44
CA VAL A 123 6.35 -11.25 5.28
C VAL A 123 6.02 -10.47 4.01
N SER A 124 6.01 -9.13 4.11
CA SER A 124 6.22 -8.24 2.99
C SER A 124 7.64 -7.69 3.07
N TYR A 125 8.41 -7.84 2.01
CA TYR A 125 9.80 -7.37 1.93
C TYR A 125 9.93 -5.91 1.47
N GLY A 126 8.87 -5.12 1.60
CA GLY A 126 8.93 -3.70 1.28
C GLY A 126 9.24 -3.40 -0.20
N ALA A 127 9.77 -2.20 -0.43
CA ALA A 127 9.99 -1.68 -1.78
C ALA A 127 11.09 -2.42 -2.55
N ASP A 128 12.14 -2.89 -1.90
CA ASP A 128 13.25 -3.60 -2.57
C ASP A 128 12.98 -5.10 -2.77
N GLY A 129 12.03 -5.69 -2.02
CA GLY A 129 11.68 -7.10 -2.12
C GLY A 129 12.75 -8.06 -1.60
N THR A 130 13.65 -7.57 -0.75
CA THR A 130 14.74 -8.34 -0.15
C THR A 130 14.67 -8.28 1.37
N PRO A 131 15.12 -9.32 2.09
CA PRO A 131 15.12 -9.31 3.55
C PRO A 131 15.94 -8.16 4.12
N GLY A 132 15.40 -7.51 5.15
CA GLY A 132 16.04 -6.38 5.85
C GLY A 132 15.63 -5.02 5.30
N GLY A 133 16.46 -4.00 5.54
CA GLY A 133 16.23 -2.64 5.08
C GLY A 133 15.53 -1.73 6.08
N ASP A 134 15.44 -0.45 5.72
CA ASP A 134 14.83 0.61 6.51
C ASP A 134 13.81 1.41 5.68
N GLY A 135 12.92 2.14 6.34
CA GLY A 135 11.90 2.96 5.68
C GLY A 135 10.99 2.13 4.78
N ASP A 136 10.89 2.49 3.52
CA ASP A 136 10.09 1.76 2.52
C ASP A 136 10.63 0.35 2.20
N ASN A 137 11.92 0.09 2.47
CA ASN A 137 12.56 -1.21 2.26
C ASN A 137 12.44 -2.13 3.47
N ARG A 138 11.87 -1.66 4.56
CA ARG A 138 11.71 -2.44 5.78
C ARG A 138 10.77 -3.63 5.57
N ASP A 139 11.15 -4.77 6.13
CA ASP A 139 10.28 -5.94 6.21
C ASP A 139 9.11 -5.68 7.16
N ILE A 140 7.92 -6.09 6.76
CA ILE A 140 6.72 -6.08 7.60
C ILE A 140 6.29 -7.54 7.79
N THR A 141 6.24 -7.96 9.05
CA THR A 141 6.11 -9.37 9.41
C THR A 141 4.87 -9.65 10.25
N SER A 142 4.42 -10.91 10.27
CA SER A 142 3.27 -11.34 11.06
C SER A 142 3.54 -11.45 12.56
N TRP A 143 4.81 -11.49 12.98
CA TRP A 143 5.21 -11.67 14.38
C TRP A 143 5.65 -10.37 15.07
N GLU A 144 5.88 -9.28 14.34
CA GLU A 144 6.12 -7.96 14.93
C GLU A 144 4.81 -7.31 15.38
N LYS A 145 4.79 -6.81 16.61
CA LYS A 145 3.66 -6.10 17.21
C LYS A 145 3.74 -4.60 16.96
#